data_fe0f4abb8dabbc35e5c329e83c6daa2e
#
_entry.id   fe0f4abb8dabbc35e5c329e83c6daa2e
#
_cell.length_a   1.000
_cell.length_b   1.000
_cell.length_c   1.000
_cell.angle_alpha   90.00
_cell.angle_beta   90.00
_cell.angle_gamma   90.00
#
_symmetry.space_group_name_H-M   'P 1'
#
loop_
_entity.id
_entity.type
_entity.pdbx_description
1 polymer ?
#
loop_
_entity_poly.entity_id
_entity_poly.type
_entity_poly.pdbx_seq_one_letter_code
_entity_poly.pdbx_strand_id
1 'polypeptide(L)'
;MFMSSMEFDLGDDVKAMREAVHRWSQDSLKPLAAKIDKDNYFPDHLWREMGDLGILGITVEGYGGAGMGYLAHTVAVEEVARASASVSLSYGAHSNLCVNQINLNGNDEQKSKFLPKLISGEHVGALAMSEPSAGSDVVSMQLSAEKRNGYYRLNGNKYWITNGPDASVLVAYAKTDKDAGSKGITAFITVSYTHLRAHETEADLV
;
A
#
# COMPACT_ATOMS: atom_id res chain seq x y z
N MET A 1 -27.41 14.77 -4.40
CA MET A 1 -28.50 13.80 -4.63
C MET A 1 -27.87 12.42 -4.49
N PHE A 2 -28.00 11.80 -3.31
CA PHE A 2 -27.59 10.42 -3.13
C PHE A 2 -28.43 9.55 -4.06
N MET A 3 -27.79 8.81 -4.96
CA MET A 3 -28.50 7.74 -5.66
C MET A 3 -28.90 6.74 -4.58
N SER A 4 -30.19 6.56 -4.35
CA SER A 4 -30.78 5.52 -3.53
C SER A 4 -30.59 4.18 -4.25
N SER A 5 -29.36 3.68 -4.25
CA SER A 5 -29.03 2.39 -4.82
C SER A 5 -28.71 1.45 -3.69
N MET A 6 -29.42 0.34 -3.63
CA MET A 6 -29.23 -0.83 -2.76
C MET A 6 -28.43 -0.52 -1.49
N GLU A 7 -29.12 -0.05 -0.44
CA GLU A 7 -28.52 0.08 0.90
C GLU A 7 -28.32 -1.32 1.47
N PHE A 8 -27.09 -1.80 1.40
CA PHE A 8 -26.69 -2.93 2.23
C PHE A 8 -26.60 -2.46 3.68
N ASP A 9 -27.07 -3.26 4.62
CA ASP A 9 -26.84 -2.99 6.04
C ASP A 9 -25.37 -3.25 6.38
N LEU A 10 -24.58 -2.16 6.42
CA LEU A 10 -23.15 -2.20 6.68
C LEU A 10 -22.78 -2.27 8.15
N GLY A 11 -23.80 -2.15 9.05
CA GLY A 11 -23.56 -1.94 10.48
C GLY A 11 -23.19 -0.49 10.81
N ASP A 12 -23.42 -0.08 12.07
CA ASP A 12 -23.33 1.32 12.48
C ASP A 12 -21.89 1.86 12.42
N ASP A 13 -20.90 1.05 12.78
CA ASP A 13 -19.48 1.46 12.78
C ASP A 13 -18.99 1.76 11.35
N VAL A 14 -19.34 0.90 10.39
CA VAL A 14 -18.95 1.10 8.99
C VAL A 14 -19.69 2.30 8.38
N LYS A 15 -20.96 2.51 8.75
CA LYS A 15 -21.72 3.71 8.34
C LYS A 15 -21.09 4.98 8.88
N ALA A 16 -20.73 5.02 10.16
CA ALA A 16 -20.09 6.17 10.80
C ALA A 16 -18.71 6.48 10.13
N MET A 17 -17.91 5.45 9.88
CA MET A 17 -16.64 5.58 9.17
C MET A 17 -16.89 6.12 7.74
N ARG A 18 -17.86 5.56 7.01
CA ARG A 18 -18.23 6.04 5.66
C ARG A 18 -18.55 7.52 5.64
N GLU A 19 -19.37 7.99 6.60
CA GLU A 19 -19.74 9.40 6.70
C GLU A 19 -18.53 10.30 7.00
N ALA A 20 -17.60 9.85 7.85
CA ALA A 20 -16.39 10.59 8.16
C ALA A 20 -15.46 10.69 6.92
N VAL A 21 -15.24 9.60 6.23
CA VAL A 21 -14.42 9.56 5.00
C VAL A 21 -15.08 10.37 3.89
N HIS A 22 -16.40 10.28 3.74
CA HIS A 22 -17.14 11.07 2.76
C HIS A 22 -16.96 12.57 2.98
N ARG A 23 -17.15 13.06 4.22
CA ARG A 23 -16.96 14.47 4.56
C ARG A 23 -15.55 14.94 4.23
N TRP A 24 -14.54 14.24 4.72
CA TRP A 24 -13.15 14.56 4.42
C TRP A 24 -12.89 14.57 2.91
N SER A 25 -13.38 13.58 2.19
CA SER A 25 -13.18 13.47 0.74
C SER A 25 -13.82 14.65 -0.01
N GLN A 26 -15.00 15.14 0.40
CA GLN A 26 -15.65 16.28 -0.23
C GLN A 26 -15.00 17.61 0.15
N ASP A 27 -14.58 17.77 1.42
CA ASP A 27 -14.10 19.04 1.95
C ASP A 27 -12.61 19.27 1.67
N SER A 28 -11.77 18.22 1.81
CA SER A 28 -10.32 18.33 1.68
C SER A 28 -9.79 17.82 0.34
N LEU A 29 -10.27 16.67 -0.14
CA LEU A 29 -9.70 16.03 -1.34
C LEU A 29 -10.29 16.56 -2.65
N LYS A 30 -11.61 16.62 -2.76
CA LYS A 30 -12.28 16.98 -4.02
C LYS A 30 -11.87 18.35 -4.58
N PRO A 31 -11.63 19.40 -3.78
CA PRO A 31 -11.14 20.67 -4.30
C PRO A 31 -9.75 20.58 -4.96
N LEU A 32 -8.95 19.59 -4.56
CA LEU A 32 -7.60 19.36 -5.07
C LEU A 32 -7.56 18.44 -6.29
N ALA A 33 -8.60 17.65 -6.53
CA ALA A 33 -8.60 16.56 -7.51
C ALA A 33 -8.17 17.01 -8.92
N ALA A 34 -8.73 18.11 -9.43
CA ALA A 34 -8.38 18.64 -10.76
C ALA A 34 -6.93 19.11 -10.85
N LYS A 35 -6.38 19.66 -9.76
CA LYS A 35 -4.99 20.09 -9.70
C LYS A 35 -4.04 18.90 -9.62
N ILE A 36 -4.37 17.89 -8.82
CA ILE A 36 -3.61 16.63 -8.70
C ILE A 36 -3.46 15.98 -10.09
N ASP A 37 -4.57 15.88 -10.82
CA ASP A 37 -4.59 15.31 -12.17
C ASP A 37 -3.77 16.14 -13.16
N LYS A 38 -3.97 17.45 -13.18
CA LYS A 38 -3.26 18.36 -14.09
C LYS A 38 -1.76 18.40 -13.86
N ASP A 39 -1.34 18.49 -12.60
CA ASP A 39 0.06 18.68 -12.22
C ASP A 39 0.80 17.35 -12.04
N ASN A 40 0.08 16.22 -12.14
CA ASN A 40 0.57 14.85 -12.00
C ASN A 40 1.42 14.68 -10.72
N TYR A 41 0.88 15.12 -9.58
CA TYR A 41 1.56 15.02 -8.29
C TYR A 41 0.60 14.64 -7.16
N PHE A 42 1.11 13.99 -6.12
CA PHE A 42 0.36 13.63 -4.92
C PHE A 42 0.71 14.59 -3.76
N PRO A 43 -0.28 15.29 -3.15
CA PRO A 43 -0.02 16.16 -2.01
C PRO A 43 0.31 15.37 -0.73
N ASP A 44 1.53 15.51 -0.22
CA ASP A 44 2.04 14.71 0.92
C ASP A 44 1.18 14.79 2.18
N HIS A 45 0.54 15.95 2.44
CA HIS A 45 -0.30 16.14 3.62
C HIS A 45 -1.52 15.20 3.65
N LEU A 46 -2.00 14.73 2.48
CA LEU A 46 -3.11 13.80 2.42
C LEU A 46 -2.81 12.46 3.11
N TRP A 47 -1.55 12.02 3.13
CA TRP A 47 -1.16 10.81 3.86
C TRP A 47 -1.41 10.95 5.35
N ARG A 48 -1.04 12.11 5.94
CA ARG A 48 -1.29 12.39 7.35
C ARG A 48 -2.78 12.49 7.66
N GLU A 49 -3.54 13.20 6.83
CA GLU A 49 -4.98 13.32 6.99
C GLU A 49 -5.69 11.97 6.93
N MET A 50 -5.31 11.09 6.00
CA MET A 50 -5.84 9.72 5.93
C MET A 50 -5.40 8.86 7.13
N GLY A 51 -4.21 9.09 7.67
CA GLY A 51 -3.74 8.47 8.91
C GLY A 51 -4.57 8.89 10.11
N ASP A 52 -4.84 10.19 10.25
CA ASP A 52 -5.67 10.76 11.33
C ASP A 52 -7.13 10.28 11.25
N LEU A 53 -7.64 10.01 10.05
CA LEU A 53 -8.94 9.36 9.83
C LEU A 53 -8.93 7.86 10.18
N GLY A 54 -7.77 7.25 10.42
CA GLY A 54 -7.61 5.83 10.73
C GLY A 54 -7.78 4.89 9.54
N ILE A 55 -7.87 5.41 8.31
CA ILE A 55 -8.15 4.56 7.14
C ILE A 55 -6.89 3.87 6.57
N LEU A 56 -5.69 4.38 6.83
CA LEU A 56 -4.45 3.76 6.33
C LEU A 56 -4.18 2.38 6.95
N GLY A 57 -4.64 2.16 8.19
CA GLY A 57 -4.54 0.87 8.90
C GLY A 57 -5.89 0.22 9.18
N ILE A 58 -6.90 0.45 8.35
CA ILE A 58 -8.28 0.05 8.61
C ILE A 58 -8.48 -1.47 8.78
N THR A 59 -7.64 -2.29 8.16
CA THR A 59 -7.68 -3.77 8.26
C THR A 59 -6.77 -4.34 9.35
N VAL A 60 -5.97 -3.50 10.01
CA VAL A 60 -4.93 -3.93 10.96
C VAL A 60 -5.46 -3.85 12.38
N GLU A 61 -5.38 -4.95 13.13
CA GLU A 61 -5.60 -4.96 14.56
C GLU A 61 -4.29 -4.63 15.31
N GLY A 62 -4.32 -3.64 16.19
CA GLY A 62 -3.13 -3.16 16.89
C GLY A 62 -2.26 -2.21 16.04
N TYR A 63 -1.09 -1.87 16.51
CA TYR A 63 -0.12 -0.98 15.86
C TYR A 63 -0.67 0.41 15.45
N GLY A 64 -1.80 0.82 16.01
CA GLY A 64 -2.53 2.04 15.65
C GLY A 64 -3.59 1.85 14.56
N GLY A 65 -3.81 0.63 14.09
CA GLY A 65 -4.85 0.31 13.11
C GLY A 65 -6.26 0.19 13.73
N ALA A 66 -7.28 0.34 12.89
CA ALA A 66 -8.68 0.36 13.33
C ALA A 66 -9.33 -1.03 13.45
N GLY A 67 -8.79 -2.07 12.83
CA GLY A 67 -9.30 -3.44 12.91
C GLY A 67 -10.70 -3.67 12.33
N MET A 68 -11.17 -2.80 11.42
CA MET A 68 -12.54 -2.83 10.90
C MET A 68 -12.75 -3.80 9.72
N GLY A 69 -11.67 -4.42 9.23
CA GLY A 69 -11.72 -5.44 8.18
C GLY A 69 -11.90 -4.90 6.75
N TYR A 70 -12.09 -5.83 5.80
CA TYR A 70 -12.07 -5.51 4.36
C TYR A 70 -13.32 -4.79 3.87
N LEU A 71 -14.48 -5.01 4.49
CA LEU A 71 -15.71 -4.29 4.13
C LEU A 71 -15.52 -2.78 4.36
N ALA A 72 -15.02 -2.41 5.53
CA ALA A 72 -14.72 -1.02 5.84
C ALA A 72 -13.67 -0.43 4.90
N HIS A 73 -12.62 -1.20 4.57
CA HIS A 73 -11.62 -0.78 3.58
C HIS A 73 -12.24 -0.49 2.21
N THR A 74 -13.12 -1.38 1.72
CA THR A 74 -13.79 -1.20 0.42
C THR A 74 -14.68 0.05 0.41
N VAL A 75 -15.41 0.30 1.50
CA VAL A 75 -16.25 1.49 1.66
C VAL A 75 -15.39 2.77 1.70
N ALA A 76 -14.24 2.74 2.38
CA ALA A 76 -13.31 3.87 2.39
C ALA A 76 -12.73 4.14 0.98
N VAL A 77 -12.31 3.10 0.26
CA VAL A 77 -11.86 3.21 -1.15
C VAL A 77 -12.93 3.85 -2.03
N GLU A 78 -14.20 3.42 -1.88
CA GLU A 78 -15.32 3.99 -2.64
C GLU A 78 -15.48 5.48 -2.38
N GLU A 79 -15.51 5.91 -1.13
CA GLU A 79 -15.72 7.32 -0.77
C GLU A 79 -14.54 8.22 -1.19
N VAL A 80 -13.31 7.74 -1.07
CA VAL A 80 -12.13 8.46 -1.61
C VAL A 80 -12.19 8.56 -3.13
N ALA A 81 -12.58 7.46 -3.82
CA ALA A 81 -12.68 7.42 -5.28
C ALA A 81 -13.75 8.37 -5.84
N ARG A 82 -14.85 8.61 -5.10
CA ARG A 82 -15.87 9.60 -5.46
C ARG A 82 -15.33 11.02 -5.56
N ALA A 83 -14.26 11.34 -4.83
CA ALA A 83 -13.60 12.63 -4.89
C ALA A 83 -12.41 12.62 -5.88
N SER A 84 -11.56 11.60 -5.81
CA SER A 84 -10.40 11.41 -6.70
C SER A 84 -10.06 9.92 -6.84
N ALA A 85 -10.26 9.37 -8.02
CA ALA A 85 -9.94 7.97 -8.32
C ALA A 85 -8.43 7.70 -8.24
N SER A 86 -7.58 8.65 -8.66
CA SER A 86 -6.11 8.51 -8.59
C SER A 86 -5.61 8.45 -7.14
N VAL A 87 -6.13 9.30 -6.27
CA VAL A 87 -5.78 9.28 -4.83
C VAL A 87 -6.29 7.99 -4.17
N SER A 88 -7.49 7.52 -4.55
CA SER A 88 -8.01 6.25 -4.05
C SER A 88 -7.16 5.05 -4.46
N LEU A 89 -6.61 5.07 -5.68
CA LEU A 89 -5.67 4.04 -6.13
C LEU A 89 -4.39 4.05 -5.30
N SER A 90 -3.82 5.23 -5.04
CA SER A 90 -2.64 5.40 -4.17
C SER A 90 -2.93 4.95 -2.74
N TYR A 91 -4.09 5.32 -2.19
CA TYR A 91 -4.56 4.87 -0.88
C TYR A 91 -4.66 3.34 -0.82
N GLY A 92 -5.31 2.71 -1.78
CA GLY A 92 -5.47 1.24 -1.83
C GLY A 92 -4.15 0.50 -1.95
N ALA A 93 -3.22 1.02 -2.75
CA ALA A 93 -1.87 0.46 -2.87
C ALA A 93 -1.10 0.54 -1.54
N HIS A 94 -1.21 1.65 -0.83
CA HIS A 94 -0.60 1.83 0.49
C HIS A 94 -1.25 0.91 1.53
N SER A 95 -2.55 1.08 1.78
CA SER A 95 -3.25 0.45 2.91
C SER A 95 -3.46 -1.05 2.75
N ASN A 96 -3.80 -1.51 1.54
CA ASN A 96 -4.10 -2.93 1.31
C ASN A 96 -2.91 -3.71 0.75
N LEU A 97 -2.19 -3.16 -0.24
CA LEU A 97 -1.10 -3.92 -0.86
C LEU A 97 0.20 -3.88 -0.05
N CYS A 98 0.49 -2.81 0.71
CA CYS A 98 1.69 -2.71 1.53
C CYS A 98 1.40 -2.99 3.02
N VAL A 99 0.57 -2.16 3.66
CA VAL A 99 0.28 -2.26 5.10
C VAL A 99 -0.31 -3.62 5.46
N ASN A 100 -1.36 -4.03 4.76
CA ASN A 100 -2.01 -5.31 5.03
C ASN A 100 -1.13 -6.51 4.69
N GLN A 101 -0.29 -6.43 3.65
CA GLN A 101 0.68 -7.48 3.34
C GLN A 101 1.68 -7.68 4.47
N ILE A 102 2.22 -6.60 5.04
CA ILE A 102 3.11 -6.67 6.22
C ILE A 102 2.34 -7.21 7.43
N ASN A 103 1.10 -6.76 7.64
CA ASN A 103 0.26 -7.25 8.74
C ASN A 103 0.00 -8.77 8.67
N LEU A 104 -0.29 -9.30 7.50
CA LEU A 104 -0.62 -10.71 7.33
C LEU A 104 0.59 -11.64 7.38
N ASN A 105 1.75 -11.19 6.87
CA ASN A 105 2.87 -12.07 6.59
C ASN A 105 4.16 -11.69 7.33
N GLY A 106 4.26 -10.47 7.87
CA GLY A 106 5.39 -10.03 8.66
C GLY A 106 5.45 -10.70 10.04
N ASN A 107 6.64 -10.89 10.57
CA ASN A 107 6.83 -11.27 11.97
C ASN A 107 6.59 -10.07 12.91
N ASP A 108 6.57 -10.29 14.22
CA ASP A 108 6.25 -9.24 15.21
C ASP A 108 7.27 -8.08 15.20
N GLU A 109 8.54 -8.36 14.93
CA GLU A 109 9.57 -7.35 14.81
C GLU A 109 9.33 -6.45 13.59
N GLN A 110 9.04 -7.04 12.44
CA GLN A 110 8.73 -6.32 11.21
C GLN A 110 7.45 -5.49 11.36
N LYS A 111 6.40 -6.06 11.93
CA LYS A 111 5.14 -5.34 12.20
C LYS A 111 5.37 -4.13 13.11
N SER A 112 6.06 -4.34 14.24
CA SER A 112 6.36 -3.27 15.20
C SER A 112 7.24 -2.18 14.61
N LYS A 113 8.16 -2.53 13.71
CA LYS A 113 9.07 -1.59 13.05
C LYS A 113 8.38 -0.74 11.99
N PHE A 114 7.51 -1.33 11.17
CA PHE A 114 7.02 -0.66 9.96
C PHE A 114 5.56 -0.17 10.06
N LEU A 115 4.65 -0.94 10.71
CA LEU A 115 3.23 -0.62 10.69
C LEU A 115 2.88 0.73 11.33
N PRO A 116 3.41 1.13 12.50
CA PRO A 116 3.00 2.39 13.13
C PRO A 116 3.21 3.61 12.24
N LYS A 117 4.34 3.69 11.55
CA LYS A 117 4.65 4.83 10.66
C LYS A 117 3.87 4.80 9.35
N LEU A 118 3.58 3.62 8.83
CA LEU A 118 2.72 3.46 7.67
C LEU A 118 1.27 3.82 8.01
N ILE A 119 0.75 3.36 9.14
CA ILE A 119 -0.63 3.61 9.58
C ILE A 119 -0.86 5.09 9.91
N SER A 120 0.12 5.77 10.48
CA SER A 120 0.04 7.22 10.75
C SER A 120 0.22 8.10 9.49
N GLY A 121 0.57 7.53 8.34
CA GLY A 121 0.91 8.29 7.13
C GLY A 121 2.27 9.01 7.21
N GLU A 122 3.11 8.68 8.20
CA GLU A 122 4.50 9.19 8.26
C GLU A 122 5.35 8.60 7.15
N HIS A 123 5.14 7.33 6.86
CA HIS A 123 5.75 6.62 5.76
C HIS A 123 4.71 6.27 4.71
N VAL A 124 5.11 6.36 3.44
CA VAL A 124 4.31 5.91 2.31
C VAL A 124 4.72 4.48 1.96
N GLY A 125 3.72 3.62 1.73
CA GLY A 125 3.91 2.23 1.36
C GLY A 125 3.59 1.95 -0.10
N ALA A 126 4.34 1.02 -0.71
CA ALA A 126 4.09 0.50 -2.05
C ALA A 126 4.29 -1.01 -2.11
N LEU A 127 3.80 -1.63 -3.18
CA LEU A 127 4.05 -3.04 -3.49
C LEU A 127 4.63 -3.18 -4.89
N ALA A 128 5.78 -3.84 -5.01
CA ALA A 128 6.50 -4.04 -6.25
C ALA A 128 6.44 -5.49 -6.71
N MET A 129 5.49 -5.79 -7.59
CA MET A 129 5.30 -7.14 -8.15
C MET A 129 5.60 -7.16 -9.65
N SER A 130 5.00 -6.26 -10.43
CA SER A 130 5.07 -6.25 -11.89
C SER A 130 6.47 -5.95 -12.43
N GLU A 131 6.78 -6.54 -13.57
CA GLU A 131 8.01 -6.33 -14.35
C GLU A 131 7.68 -6.06 -15.82
N PRO A 132 8.61 -5.57 -16.63
CA PRO A 132 8.37 -5.32 -18.06
C PRO A 132 7.78 -6.51 -18.81
N SER A 133 8.19 -7.74 -18.45
CA SER A 133 7.76 -8.99 -19.07
C SER A 133 6.83 -9.84 -18.22
N ALA A 134 6.45 -9.39 -17.01
CA ALA A 134 5.65 -10.14 -16.05
C ALA A 134 4.58 -9.24 -15.41
N GLY A 135 3.42 -9.12 -16.08
CA GLY A 135 2.23 -8.42 -15.59
C GLY A 135 1.22 -9.41 -15.02
N SER A 136 0.26 -9.88 -15.84
CA SER A 136 -0.73 -10.87 -15.40
C SER A 136 -0.10 -12.21 -15.00
N ASP A 137 0.95 -12.63 -15.69
CA ASP A 137 1.77 -13.77 -15.29
C ASP A 137 2.91 -13.34 -14.38
N VAL A 138 2.59 -13.04 -13.12
CA VAL A 138 3.59 -12.61 -12.11
C VAL A 138 4.59 -13.71 -11.76
N VAL A 139 4.25 -14.99 -12.00
CA VAL A 139 5.17 -16.11 -11.74
C VAL A 139 6.38 -16.09 -12.68
N SER A 140 6.22 -15.48 -13.84
CA SER A 140 7.31 -15.29 -14.82
C SER A 140 8.28 -14.15 -14.48
N MET A 141 8.15 -13.50 -13.29
CA MET A 141 9.08 -12.44 -12.86
C MET A 141 10.55 -12.91 -12.91
N GLN A 142 11.45 -11.96 -13.17
CA GLN A 142 12.88 -12.22 -13.31
C GLN A 142 13.73 -11.61 -12.18
N LEU A 143 13.19 -10.65 -11.40
CA LEU A 143 13.91 -10.08 -10.27
C LEU A 143 14.41 -11.23 -9.38
N SER A 144 15.70 -11.31 -9.17
CA SER A 144 16.34 -12.36 -8.37
C SER A 144 16.76 -11.85 -7.01
N ALA A 145 16.66 -12.72 -6.01
CA ALA A 145 17.16 -12.48 -4.66
C ALA A 145 18.23 -13.53 -4.34
N GLU A 146 19.49 -13.11 -4.30
CA GLU A 146 20.63 -13.98 -4.01
C GLU A 146 20.99 -13.88 -2.52
N LYS A 147 20.99 -15.00 -1.80
CA LYS A 147 21.41 -15.05 -0.39
C LYS A 147 22.93 -14.87 -0.29
N ARG A 148 23.34 -13.93 0.53
CA ARG A 148 24.73 -13.64 0.90
C ARG A 148 24.95 -13.83 2.41
N ASN A 149 26.13 -13.54 2.90
CA ASN A 149 26.44 -13.63 4.33
C ASN A 149 25.66 -12.56 5.13
N GLY A 150 24.48 -12.95 5.64
CA GLY A 150 23.66 -12.10 6.52
C GLY A 150 22.65 -11.18 5.81
N TYR A 151 22.56 -11.16 4.46
CA TYR A 151 21.64 -10.35 3.69
C TYR A 151 21.21 -11.01 2.37
N TYR A 152 20.23 -10.41 1.68
CA TYR A 152 19.87 -10.78 0.31
C TYR A 152 20.21 -9.62 -0.64
N ARG A 153 20.80 -9.98 -1.77
CA ARG A 153 21.04 -9.05 -2.88
C ARG A 153 19.93 -9.21 -3.92
N LEU A 154 19.12 -8.17 -4.09
CA LEU A 154 18.09 -8.11 -5.12
C LEU A 154 18.68 -7.55 -6.41
N ASN A 155 18.37 -8.19 -7.55
CA ASN A 155 18.86 -7.76 -8.87
C ASN A 155 17.77 -7.92 -9.92
N GLY A 156 17.36 -6.83 -10.55
CA GLY A 156 16.32 -6.74 -11.56
C GLY A 156 15.55 -5.42 -11.49
N ASN A 157 14.45 -5.32 -12.22
CA ASN A 157 13.63 -4.11 -12.31
C ASN A 157 12.17 -4.43 -12.04
N LYS A 158 11.47 -3.49 -11.39
CA LYS A 158 10.02 -3.49 -11.23
C LYS A 158 9.41 -2.31 -11.98
N TYR A 159 8.19 -2.49 -12.50
CA TYR A 159 7.50 -1.51 -13.31
C TYR A 159 6.08 -1.26 -12.80
N TRP A 160 5.57 -0.05 -13.07
CA TRP A 160 4.19 0.35 -12.76
C TRP A 160 3.85 0.26 -11.28
N ILE A 161 4.80 0.69 -10.43
CA ILE A 161 4.64 0.62 -8.98
C ILE A 161 3.96 1.89 -8.49
N THR A 162 2.67 1.76 -8.16
CA THR A 162 1.90 2.84 -7.52
C THR A 162 2.58 3.25 -6.23
N ASN A 163 2.74 4.55 -6.01
CA ASN A 163 3.51 5.18 -4.92
C ASN A 163 5.03 4.89 -4.95
N GLY A 164 5.54 4.17 -5.95
CA GLY A 164 6.95 3.73 -5.98
C GLY A 164 7.98 4.86 -5.77
N PRO A 165 7.87 6.00 -6.46
CA PRO A 165 8.81 7.13 -6.30
C PRO A 165 8.81 7.75 -4.90
N ASP A 166 7.67 7.75 -4.22
CA ASP A 166 7.44 8.42 -2.93
C ASP A 166 7.47 7.43 -1.75
N ALA A 167 7.55 6.13 -2.03
CA ALA A 167 7.49 5.10 -1.02
C ALA A 167 8.70 5.11 -0.10
N SER A 168 8.45 5.20 1.21
CA SER A 168 9.46 4.96 2.26
C SER A 168 9.68 3.46 2.48
N VAL A 169 8.62 2.66 2.32
CA VAL A 169 8.61 1.21 2.50
C VAL A 169 8.01 0.53 1.28
N LEU A 170 8.70 -0.48 0.76
CA LEU A 170 8.28 -1.21 -0.43
C LEU A 170 8.25 -2.72 -0.13
N VAL A 171 7.11 -3.37 -0.33
CA VAL A 171 7.05 -4.83 -0.36
C VAL A 171 7.39 -5.29 -1.78
N ALA A 172 8.57 -5.88 -1.97
CA ALA A 172 9.06 -6.33 -3.27
C ALA A 172 9.06 -7.86 -3.36
N TYR A 173 8.56 -8.40 -4.48
CA TYR A 173 8.60 -9.83 -4.76
C TYR A 173 9.78 -10.17 -5.66
N ALA A 174 10.57 -11.18 -5.27
CA ALA A 174 11.75 -11.64 -6.02
C ALA A 174 11.87 -13.16 -6.00
N LYS A 175 12.54 -13.72 -6.98
CA LYS A 175 12.89 -15.15 -7.01
C LYS A 175 14.10 -15.45 -6.16
N THR A 176 13.90 -16.23 -5.10
CA THR A 176 14.96 -16.88 -4.31
C THR A 176 15.35 -18.23 -4.88
N ASP A 177 14.43 -18.87 -5.63
CA ASP A 177 14.69 -20.11 -6.39
C ASP A 177 14.02 -19.99 -7.77
N LYS A 178 14.83 -19.99 -8.83
CA LYS A 178 14.34 -19.79 -10.20
C LYS A 178 13.63 -21.03 -10.76
N ASP A 179 13.92 -22.20 -10.22
CA ASP A 179 13.44 -23.48 -10.75
C ASP A 179 12.16 -23.96 -10.02
N ALA A 180 11.81 -23.35 -8.90
CA ALA A 180 10.66 -23.75 -8.07
C ALA A 180 9.32 -23.07 -8.47
N GLY A 181 9.25 -22.36 -9.62
CA GLY A 181 8.05 -21.70 -10.08
C GLY A 181 7.52 -20.66 -9.07
N SER A 182 6.22 -20.73 -8.72
CA SER A 182 5.61 -19.84 -7.73
C SER A 182 6.14 -20.04 -6.30
N LYS A 183 6.59 -21.27 -5.97
CA LYS A 183 7.16 -21.58 -4.65
C LYS A 183 8.56 -20.99 -4.45
N GLY A 184 9.20 -20.56 -5.52
CA GLY A 184 10.50 -19.90 -5.49
C GLY A 184 10.42 -18.38 -5.31
N ILE A 185 9.23 -17.81 -5.13
CA ILE A 185 9.03 -16.36 -4.97
C ILE A 185 8.92 -16.03 -3.48
N THR A 186 9.66 -15.00 -3.07
CA THR A 186 9.71 -14.50 -1.71
C THR A 186 9.39 -13.01 -1.70
N ALA A 187 8.65 -12.54 -0.69
CA ALA A 187 8.41 -11.13 -0.45
C ALA A 187 9.50 -10.55 0.46
N PHE A 188 9.94 -9.34 0.16
CA PHE A 188 10.95 -8.61 0.91
C PHE A 188 10.42 -7.23 1.30
N ILE A 189 10.64 -6.80 2.54
CA ILE A 189 10.45 -5.40 2.91
C ILE A 189 11.74 -4.66 2.57
N THR A 190 11.64 -3.67 1.67
CA THR A 190 12.74 -2.78 1.32
C THR A 190 12.42 -1.36 1.73
N VAL A 191 13.43 -0.55 2.03
CA VAL A 191 13.26 0.84 2.45
C VAL A 191 14.06 1.77 1.54
N SER A 192 13.45 2.88 1.11
CA SER A 192 14.04 3.80 0.15
C SER A 192 15.27 4.53 0.70
N TYR A 193 15.30 4.79 2.00
CA TYR A 193 16.38 5.53 2.65
C TYR A 193 17.69 4.74 2.83
N THR A 194 17.66 3.40 2.63
CA THR A 194 18.87 2.55 2.71
C THR A 194 19.05 1.61 1.52
N HIS A 195 17.95 1.20 0.86
CA HIS A 195 17.97 0.06 -0.07
C HIS A 195 17.72 0.41 -1.54
N LEU A 196 17.15 1.57 -1.86
CA LEU A 196 16.77 1.92 -3.24
C LEU A 196 17.70 2.98 -3.82
N ARG A 197 18.95 2.61 -4.10
CA ARG A 197 19.77 3.31 -5.09
C ARG A 197 20.14 2.36 -6.21
N ALA A 198 20.20 2.87 -7.41
CA ALA A 198 20.11 2.23 -8.72
C ALA A 198 20.92 0.95 -9.00
N HIS A 199 21.68 0.36 -8.10
CA HIS A 199 22.47 -0.83 -8.39
C HIS A 199 22.56 -1.95 -7.34
N GLU A 200 22.26 -1.74 -6.04
CA GLU A 200 22.29 -2.81 -5.04
C GLU A 200 21.35 -2.50 -3.86
N THR A 201 20.57 -3.48 -3.43
CA THR A 201 19.58 -3.31 -2.34
C THR A 201 19.74 -4.42 -1.30
N GLU A 202 19.91 -4.04 -0.03
CA GLU A 202 19.72 -4.95 1.11
C GLU A 202 18.24 -4.98 1.49
N ALA A 203 17.69 -6.15 1.83
CA ALA A 203 16.27 -6.30 2.12
C ALA A 203 16.03 -7.24 3.29
N ASP A 204 15.02 -6.92 4.13
CA ASP A 204 14.51 -7.80 5.16
C ASP A 204 13.43 -8.73 4.58
N LEU A 205 13.46 -10.02 4.97
CA LEU A 205 12.44 -11.00 4.59
C LEU A 205 11.11 -10.71 5.32
N VAL A 206 10.00 -10.85 4.61
CA VAL A 206 8.63 -10.83 5.16
C VAL A 206 8.09 -12.24 5.31
#